data_4a8112fe83e45ed7dad80bfc8db008ab
#
_entry.id   4a8112fe83e45ed7dad80bfc8db008ab
#
_cell.length_a   1.000
_cell.length_b   1.000
_cell.length_c   1.000
_cell.angle_alpha   90.00
_cell.angle_beta   90.00
_cell.angle_gamma   90.00
#
_symmetry.space_group_name_H-M   'P 1'
#
loop_
_entity.id
_entity.type
_entity.pdbx_description
1 polymer ?
#
loop_
_entity_poly.entity_id
_entity_poly.type
_entity_poly.pdbx_seq_one_letter_code
_entity_poly.pdbx_strand_id
1 'polypeptide(L)'
;MEPRRHSRERKEQYCMCGIIGYAGHRPAVPVIIEGLRRLEYRGYDSAGVGFIQGRELKVIKAEGKLAALEEKLAHYPNTVAMNGIGHTRWATHGVPAERNAHPHIGGNNELAIIHNGIIENFQELKEGLLAKGYVFKSETD
;
A
#
# COMPACT_ATOMS: atom_id res chain seq x y z
N MET A 1 -37.68 21.02 33.15
CA MET A 1 -37.76 20.28 31.89
C MET A 1 -36.44 20.50 31.13
N GLU A 2 -35.44 19.61 31.42
CA GLU A 2 -34.10 19.74 30.82
C GLU A 2 -34.07 19.25 29.37
N PRO A 3 -33.39 19.93 28.46
CA PRO A 3 -33.26 19.46 27.08
C PRO A 3 -32.25 18.30 27.06
N ARG A 4 -32.72 17.17 26.55
CA ARG A 4 -31.90 15.99 26.26
C ARG A 4 -30.75 16.36 25.34
N ARG A 5 -29.52 16.24 25.84
CA ARG A 5 -28.30 16.29 25.04
C ARG A 5 -28.31 15.11 24.08
N HIS A 6 -28.52 15.39 22.83
CA HIS A 6 -28.25 14.43 21.75
C HIS A 6 -26.75 14.15 21.76
N SER A 7 -26.39 12.99 22.26
CA SER A 7 -25.07 12.43 22.07
C SER A 7 -24.86 12.26 20.55
N ARG A 8 -24.02 13.11 19.97
CA ARG A 8 -23.48 12.88 18.63
C ARG A 8 -22.66 11.60 18.72
N GLU A 9 -23.25 10.49 18.33
CA GLU A 9 -22.50 9.28 18.00
C GLU A 9 -21.46 9.68 16.95
N ARG A 10 -20.21 9.81 17.39
CA ARG A 10 -19.07 9.81 16.47
C ARG A 10 -19.11 8.47 15.77
N LYS A 11 -19.54 8.44 14.51
CA LYS A 11 -19.24 7.31 13.63
C LYS A 11 -17.73 7.20 13.62
N GLU A 12 -17.19 6.26 14.37
CA GLU A 12 -15.80 5.83 14.23
C GLU A 12 -15.68 5.34 12.78
N GLN A 13 -15.14 6.20 11.94
CA GLN A 13 -14.83 5.86 10.58
C GLN A 13 -13.64 4.92 10.67
N TYR A 14 -13.91 3.62 10.58
CA TYR A 14 -12.87 2.60 10.53
C TYR A 14 -12.06 2.81 9.27
N CYS A 15 -10.98 3.59 9.41
CA CYS A 15 -9.97 3.74 8.36
C CYS A 15 -9.20 2.44 8.29
N MET A 16 -9.37 1.71 7.21
CA MET A 16 -8.72 0.42 7.00
C MET A 16 -7.96 0.43 5.70
N CYS A 17 -6.70 -0.02 5.76
CA CYS A 17 -5.91 -0.29 4.57
C CYS A 17 -6.61 -1.33 3.68
N GLY A 18 -6.49 -1.17 2.36
CA GLY A 18 -7.02 -2.11 1.38
C GLY A 18 -5.92 -2.88 0.67
N ILE A 19 -6.13 -4.17 0.45
CA ILE A 19 -5.24 -5.04 -0.34
C ILE A 19 -6.00 -5.62 -1.51
N ILE A 20 -5.38 -5.60 -2.68
CA ILE A 20 -5.84 -6.30 -3.88
C ILE A 20 -4.70 -7.16 -4.40
N GLY A 21 -4.96 -8.41 -4.69
CA GLY A 21 -4.07 -9.29 -5.43
C GLY A 21 -4.77 -9.79 -6.70
N TYR A 22 -4.04 -9.90 -7.78
CA TYR A 22 -4.54 -10.42 -9.04
C TYR A 22 -3.51 -11.31 -9.73
N ALA A 23 -3.97 -12.45 -10.23
CA ALA A 23 -3.25 -13.29 -11.18
C ALA A 23 -4.28 -13.87 -12.16
N GLY A 24 -4.10 -13.64 -13.46
CA GLY A 24 -5.11 -14.06 -14.44
C GLY A 24 -4.76 -13.73 -15.87
N HIS A 25 -5.80 -13.65 -16.71
CA HIS A 25 -5.67 -13.54 -18.17
C HIS A 25 -5.73 -12.09 -18.68
N ARG A 26 -6.05 -11.15 -17.84
CA ARG A 26 -6.12 -9.72 -18.18
C ARG A 26 -4.92 -8.98 -17.63
N PRO A 27 -4.56 -7.82 -18.19
CA PRO A 27 -3.57 -6.94 -17.60
C PRO A 27 -3.91 -6.65 -16.13
N ALA A 28 -2.97 -6.95 -15.23
CA ALA A 28 -3.20 -6.91 -13.78
C ALA A 28 -3.40 -5.49 -13.25
N VAL A 29 -2.62 -4.52 -13.74
CA VAL A 29 -2.63 -3.15 -13.22
C VAL A 29 -4.02 -2.50 -13.28
N PRO A 30 -4.75 -2.51 -14.42
CA PRO A 30 -6.11 -1.98 -14.48
C PRO A 30 -7.08 -2.67 -13.51
N VAL A 31 -6.98 -3.99 -13.36
CA VAL A 31 -7.83 -4.76 -12.45
C VAL A 31 -7.57 -4.38 -10.99
N ILE A 32 -6.29 -4.22 -10.64
CA ILE A 32 -5.88 -3.82 -9.28
C ILE A 32 -6.35 -2.39 -8.99
N ILE A 33 -6.13 -1.45 -9.90
CA ILE A 33 -6.56 -0.05 -9.73
C ILE A 33 -8.08 0.04 -9.54
N GLU A 34 -8.85 -0.69 -10.34
CA GLU A 34 -10.30 -0.74 -10.18
C GLU A 34 -10.71 -1.32 -8.82
N GLY A 35 -10.02 -2.36 -8.35
CA GLY A 35 -10.23 -2.91 -7.03
C GLY A 35 -9.91 -1.91 -5.91
N LEU A 36 -8.78 -1.20 -6.01
CA LEU A 36 -8.40 -0.16 -5.05
C LEU A 36 -9.39 1.00 -5.04
N ARG A 37 -9.91 1.41 -6.21
CA ARG A 37 -10.94 2.45 -6.32
C ARG A 37 -12.20 2.09 -5.54
N ARG A 38 -12.60 0.84 -5.54
CA ARG A 38 -13.75 0.37 -4.74
C ARG A 38 -13.50 0.42 -3.23
N LEU A 39 -12.25 0.49 -2.81
CA LEU A 39 -11.85 0.60 -1.39
C LEU A 39 -11.62 2.04 -0.94
N GLU A 40 -11.71 3.03 -1.83
CA GLU A 40 -11.48 4.46 -1.52
C GLU A 40 -12.40 5.01 -0.42
N TYR A 41 -13.62 4.48 -0.28
CA TYR A 41 -14.59 4.93 0.74
C TYR A 41 -14.07 4.77 2.17
N ARG A 42 -13.03 3.97 2.38
CA ARG A 42 -12.43 3.71 3.70
C ARG A 42 -11.46 4.82 4.14
N GLY A 43 -11.08 5.74 3.24
CA GLY A 43 -10.03 6.71 3.46
C GLY A 43 -8.63 6.07 3.39
N TYR A 44 -7.66 6.84 2.91
CA TYR A 44 -6.25 6.44 2.82
C TYR A 44 -5.38 7.67 2.54
N ASP A 45 -4.07 7.55 2.75
CA ASP A 45 -3.10 8.63 2.57
C ASP A 45 -2.00 8.31 1.56
N SER A 46 -1.92 7.07 1.13
CA SER A 46 -0.98 6.63 0.10
C SER A 46 -1.48 5.36 -0.58
N ALA A 47 -1.02 5.11 -1.78
CA ALA A 47 -1.33 3.92 -2.56
C ALA A 47 -0.12 3.42 -3.32
N GLY A 48 -0.14 2.14 -3.70
CA GLY A 48 0.91 1.58 -4.52
C GLY A 48 0.50 0.27 -5.17
N VAL A 49 1.23 -0.07 -6.24
CA VAL A 49 1.10 -1.33 -6.96
C VAL A 49 2.47 -1.95 -7.18
N GLY A 50 2.52 -3.27 -7.13
CA GLY A 50 3.65 -4.07 -7.55
C GLY A 50 3.21 -5.09 -8.60
N PHE A 51 3.98 -5.25 -9.66
CA PHE A 51 3.67 -6.19 -10.75
C PHE A 51 4.95 -6.69 -11.43
N ILE A 52 4.87 -7.84 -12.08
CA ILE A 52 5.99 -8.41 -12.82
C ILE A 52 5.76 -8.14 -14.31
N GLN A 53 6.65 -7.39 -14.90
CA GLN A 53 6.68 -7.12 -16.34
C GLN A 53 7.88 -7.81 -16.98
N GLY A 54 7.62 -8.83 -17.79
CA GLY A 54 8.69 -9.70 -18.28
C GLY A 54 9.32 -10.47 -17.12
N ARG A 55 10.56 -10.14 -16.76
CA ARG A 55 11.29 -10.72 -15.62
C ARG A 55 11.59 -9.70 -14.52
N GLU A 56 11.08 -8.50 -14.65
CA GLU A 56 11.38 -7.42 -13.72
C GLU A 56 10.19 -7.12 -12.82
N LEU A 57 10.46 -7.03 -11.52
CA LEU A 57 9.52 -6.48 -10.56
C LEU A 57 9.49 -4.96 -10.69
N LYS A 58 8.30 -4.42 -10.91
CA LYS A 58 8.04 -2.98 -10.90
C LYS A 58 7.17 -2.67 -9.69
N VAL A 59 7.55 -1.65 -8.93
CA VAL A 59 6.76 -1.12 -7.82
C VAL A 59 6.62 0.39 -8.00
N ILE A 60 5.37 0.84 -8.06
CA ILE A 60 5.03 2.26 -8.22
C ILE A 60 4.16 2.66 -7.06
N LYS A 61 4.54 3.73 -6.39
CA LYS A 61 3.88 4.23 -5.18
C LYS A 61 3.62 5.73 -5.30
N ALA A 62 2.59 6.19 -4.64
CA ALA A 62 2.25 7.61 -4.55
C ALA A 62 1.69 7.94 -3.16
N GLU A 63 2.06 9.09 -2.65
CA GLU A 63 1.40 9.73 -1.54
C GLU A 63 0.11 10.38 -2.02
N GLY A 64 -0.92 10.43 -1.18
CA GLY A 64 -2.20 11.06 -1.48
C GLY A 64 -3.23 10.12 -2.09
N LYS A 65 -4.03 10.66 -2.99
CA LYS A 65 -5.16 9.95 -3.62
C LYS A 65 -4.71 8.97 -4.70
N LEU A 66 -5.58 8.01 -5.01
CA LEU A 66 -5.34 7.02 -6.06
C LEU A 66 -5.03 7.67 -7.42
N ALA A 67 -5.61 8.85 -7.70
CA ALA A 67 -5.30 9.63 -8.89
C ALA A 67 -3.80 9.95 -9.04
N ALA A 68 -3.08 10.20 -7.94
CA ALA A 68 -1.63 10.44 -7.98
C ALA A 68 -0.85 9.17 -8.39
N LEU A 69 -1.32 8.00 -7.99
CA LEU A 69 -0.77 6.72 -8.43
C LEU A 69 -1.08 6.48 -9.92
N GLU A 70 -2.30 6.76 -10.35
CA GLU A 70 -2.72 6.63 -11.76
C GLU A 70 -1.91 7.54 -12.69
N GLU A 71 -1.62 8.77 -12.26
CA GLU A 71 -0.76 9.72 -12.98
C GLU A 71 0.65 9.14 -13.16
N LYS A 72 1.25 8.58 -12.12
CA LYS A 72 2.56 7.91 -12.23
C LYS A 72 2.50 6.69 -13.16
N LEU A 73 1.44 5.90 -13.10
CA LEU A 73 1.25 4.73 -13.95
C LEU A 73 1.09 5.10 -15.42
N ALA A 74 0.58 6.28 -15.74
CA ALA A 74 0.48 6.76 -17.11
C ALA A 74 1.85 6.90 -17.82
N HIS A 75 2.94 7.01 -17.06
CA HIS A 75 4.30 7.00 -17.58
C HIS A 75 4.81 5.59 -17.92
N TYR A 76 4.04 4.55 -17.61
CA TYR A 76 4.33 3.15 -17.92
C TYR A 76 3.28 2.59 -18.89
N PRO A 77 3.15 3.15 -20.11
CA PRO A 77 2.19 2.67 -21.10
C PRO A 77 2.52 1.22 -21.48
N ASN A 78 1.51 0.47 -21.89
CA ASN A 78 1.65 -0.91 -22.35
C ASN A 78 2.13 -1.92 -21.29
N THR A 79 1.77 -1.71 -20.02
CA THR A 79 2.01 -2.69 -18.97
C THR A 79 1.19 -3.96 -19.24
N VAL A 80 1.84 -5.04 -19.64
CA VAL A 80 1.22 -6.35 -19.94
C VAL A 80 1.48 -7.35 -18.79
N ALA A 81 1.60 -6.88 -17.57
CA ALA A 81 1.71 -7.75 -16.41
C ALA A 81 0.41 -8.52 -16.17
N MET A 82 0.49 -9.84 -16.00
CA MET A 82 -0.66 -10.71 -15.75
C MET A 82 -0.87 -11.01 -14.26
N ASN A 83 0.03 -10.53 -13.42
CA ASN A 83 -0.06 -10.64 -11.98
C ASN A 83 0.41 -9.36 -11.30
N GLY A 84 -0.08 -9.14 -10.09
CA GLY A 84 0.33 -7.99 -9.30
C GLY A 84 -0.42 -7.90 -7.99
N ILE A 85 0.03 -6.98 -7.18
CA ILE A 85 -0.53 -6.63 -5.87
C ILE A 85 -0.71 -5.12 -5.76
N GLY A 86 -1.72 -4.68 -5.04
CA GLY A 86 -2.01 -3.27 -4.83
C GLY A 86 -2.47 -2.99 -3.42
N HIS A 87 -2.21 -1.78 -2.96
CA HIS A 87 -2.49 -1.36 -1.60
C HIS A 87 -2.92 0.11 -1.51
N THR A 88 -3.89 0.36 -0.66
CA THR A 88 -4.17 1.69 -0.13
C THR A 88 -3.85 1.69 1.36
N ARG A 89 -3.00 2.61 1.79
CA ARG A 89 -2.54 2.72 3.17
C ARG A 89 -3.21 3.86 3.90
N TRP A 90 -3.66 3.58 5.12
CA TRP A 90 -3.90 4.60 6.14
C TRP A 90 -2.77 4.54 7.15
N ALA A 91 -2.05 5.64 7.32
CA ALA A 91 -0.88 5.68 8.20
C ALA A 91 -1.27 5.53 9.66
N THR A 92 -0.91 4.40 10.25
CA THR A 92 -0.95 4.16 11.70
C THR A 92 0.45 4.21 12.29
N HIS A 93 1.47 3.94 11.48
CA HIS A 93 2.89 3.92 11.86
C HIS A 93 3.73 4.58 10.76
N GLY A 94 4.61 5.51 11.14
CA GLY A 94 5.36 6.32 10.18
C GLY A 94 4.48 7.38 9.49
N VAL A 95 5.11 8.46 9.05
CA VAL A 95 4.39 9.55 8.37
C VAL A 95 3.81 9.09 7.03
N PRO A 96 2.72 9.72 6.56
CA PRO A 96 2.29 9.59 5.18
C PRO A 96 3.43 10.04 4.25
N ALA A 97 4.02 9.10 3.54
CA ALA A 97 5.10 9.36 2.60
C ALA A 97 5.23 8.17 1.64
N GLU A 98 5.70 8.42 0.43
CA GLU A 98 5.88 7.37 -0.57
C GLU A 98 6.77 6.23 -0.08
N ARG A 99 7.84 6.53 0.68
CA ARG A 99 8.73 5.49 1.24
C ARG A 99 8.03 4.53 2.20
N ASN A 100 6.98 4.98 2.87
CA ASN A 100 6.18 4.21 3.81
C ASN A 100 4.94 3.56 3.16
N ALA A 101 4.64 3.87 1.91
CA ALA A 101 3.57 3.23 1.15
C ALA A 101 3.95 1.79 0.77
N HIS A 102 2.95 0.91 0.71
CA HIS A 102 3.10 -0.45 0.19
C HIS A 102 2.92 -0.50 -1.34
N PRO A 103 3.46 -1.53 -2.01
CA PRO A 103 4.28 -2.64 -1.52
C PRO A 103 5.68 -2.23 -1.08
N HIS A 104 6.26 -2.98 -0.14
CA HIS A 104 7.67 -2.89 0.20
C HIS A 104 8.49 -3.89 -0.60
N ILE A 105 9.71 -3.50 -0.97
CA ILE A 105 10.61 -4.29 -1.80
C ILE A 105 11.69 -4.92 -0.92
N GLY A 106 11.98 -6.19 -1.18
CA GLY A 106 13.08 -6.93 -0.57
C GLY A 106 13.90 -7.71 -1.59
N GLY A 107 14.97 -8.35 -1.11
CA GLY A 107 15.74 -9.30 -1.92
C GLY A 107 16.33 -8.70 -3.20
N ASN A 108 17.00 -7.54 -3.15
CA ASN A 108 17.58 -6.88 -4.34
C ASN A 108 16.54 -6.59 -5.45
N ASN A 109 15.32 -6.20 -5.07
CA ASN A 109 14.17 -5.97 -5.95
C ASN A 109 13.59 -7.26 -6.58
N GLU A 110 13.76 -8.39 -5.92
CA GLU A 110 13.22 -9.66 -6.42
C GLU A 110 11.84 -9.99 -5.87
N LEU A 111 11.46 -9.37 -4.75
CA LEU A 111 10.16 -9.59 -4.13
C LEU A 111 9.52 -8.29 -3.66
N ALA A 112 8.20 -8.27 -3.65
CA ALA A 112 7.39 -7.20 -3.07
C ALA A 112 6.33 -7.80 -2.16
N ILE A 113 6.11 -7.16 -1.03
CA ILE A 113 5.11 -7.60 -0.06
C ILE A 113 4.19 -6.47 0.36
N ILE A 114 2.98 -6.85 0.76
CA ILE A 114 2.01 -6.00 1.43
C ILE A 114 1.64 -6.67 2.75
N HIS A 115 1.56 -5.88 3.80
CA HIS A 115 1.13 -6.36 5.11
C HIS A 115 0.22 -5.34 5.78
N ASN A 116 -0.99 -5.75 6.13
CA ASN A 116 -1.89 -5.01 6.99
C ASN A 116 -1.82 -5.60 8.39
N GLY A 117 -1.06 -4.98 9.25
CA GLY A 117 -0.82 -5.44 10.61
C GLY A 117 0.38 -4.78 11.23
N ILE A 118 0.76 -5.25 12.39
CA ILE A 118 1.92 -4.80 13.15
C ILE A 118 2.76 -6.02 13.48
N ILE A 119 4.08 -5.95 13.21
CA ILE A 119 5.05 -6.94 13.66
C ILE A 119 5.51 -6.49 15.05
N GLU A 120 5.05 -7.15 16.10
CA GLU A 120 5.24 -6.70 17.48
C GLU A 120 6.72 -6.53 17.88
N ASN A 121 7.59 -7.44 17.42
CA ASN A 121 9.02 -7.42 17.69
C ASN A 121 9.85 -6.84 16.53
N PHE A 122 9.25 -5.95 15.71
CA PHE A 122 9.90 -5.43 14.51
C PHE A 122 11.23 -4.72 14.79
N GLN A 123 11.34 -4.02 15.92
CA GLN A 123 12.57 -3.31 16.28
C GLN A 123 13.75 -4.29 16.47
N GLU A 124 13.55 -5.35 17.25
CA GLU A 124 14.55 -6.39 17.47
C GLU A 124 14.98 -7.05 16.15
N LEU A 125 14.00 -7.41 15.32
CA LEU A 125 14.26 -7.98 14.00
C LEU A 125 15.03 -7.02 13.09
N LYS A 126 14.63 -5.76 13.07
CA LYS A 126 15.26 -4.71 12.28
C LYS A 126 16.71 -4.47 12.70
N GLU A 127 16.97 -4.35 13.99
CA GLU A 127 18.33 -4.20 14.53
C GLU A 127 19.21 -5.39 14.17
N GLY A 128 18.71 -6.61 14.31
CA GLY A 128 19.41 -7.81 13.91
C GLY A 128 19.73 -7.89 12.42
N LEU A 129 18.82 -7.39 11.57
CA LEU A 129 19.02 -7.33 10.12
C LEU A 129 19.99 -6.21 9.72
N LEU A 130 19.90 -5.04 10.35
CA LEU A 130 20.85 -3.94 10.16
C LEU A 130 22.28 -4.36 10.51
N ALA A 131 22.46 -5.10 11.62
CA ALA A 131 23.77 -5.65 12.01
C ALA A 131 24.34 -6.63 10.98
N LYS A 132 23.48 -7.27 10.16
CA LYS A 132 23.88 -8.15 9.04
C LYS A 132 24.08 -7.40 7.73
N GLY A 133 23.94 -6.06 7.72
CA GLY A 133 24.15 -5.22 6.53
C GLY A 133 22.92 -5.03 5.64
N TYR A 134 21.72 -5.45 6.07
CA TYR A 134 20.50 -5.16 5.33
C TYR A 134 20.13 -3.67 5.43
N VAL A 135 19.58 -3.12 4.37
CA VAL A 135 19.18 -1.71 4.28
C VAL A 135 17.65 -1.61 4.26
N PHE A 136 17.11 -0.81 5.14
CA PHE A 136 15.68 -0.51 5.20
C PHE A 136 15.38 0.84 4.54
N LYS A 137 14.36 0.88 3.69
CA LYS A 137 13.96 2.08 2.95
C LYS A 137 12.72 2.77 3.55
N SER A 138 12.03 2.08 4.48
CA SER A 138 10.83 2.60 5.15
C SER A 138 11.05 2.77 6.64
N GLU A 139 10.16 3.54 7.27
CA GLU A 139 10.10 3.74 8.72
C GLU A 139 9.11 2.79 9.39
N THR A 140 8.38 2.00 8.59
CA THR A 140 7.35 1.07 9.07
C THR A 140 7.95 -0.27 9.51
N ASP A 141 7.14 -1.05 10.22
CA ASP A 141 7.42 -2.45 10.53
C ASP A 141 7.33 -3.32 9.27
#